data_91deb9a5f84c4ca5b3344f39f6995c6d
#
_entry.id   91deb9a5f84c4ca5b3344f39f6995c6d
#
_cell.length_a   1.000
_cell.length_b   1.000
_cell.length_c   1.000
_cell.angle_alpha   90.00
_cell.angle_beta   90.00
_cell.angle_gamma   90.00
#
_symmetry.space_group_name_H-M   'P 1'
#
loop_
_entity.id
_entity.type
_entity.pdbx_description
1 polymer ?
#
loop_
_entity_poly.entity_id
_entity_poly.type
_entity_poly.pdbx_seq_one_letter_code
_entity_poly.pdbx_strand_id
1 'polypeptide(L)'
;MDITERFLNYTKFDTQSAEDSQTVPSTAKQLVFAEYLKKELEHEGLSNVELDDKGYLYATLKSNMKRSDSKSSQPIPTIGFISHYDTSPDCSGADIKPQIVRNYEGSDILLGVRREGVRREGVRREGVSSEGVSSEGEQIIMSPEKFPELLLHVGEDLIVTDGHTLLGADDKAGIAEIVEAMCWLRDHPEVKHGDIRIAFNPDEEIGMGAHHFDVEKFGCDWAYTMDGGDVGELEFENFNAASAKIYIKGVSVHPGYAKGKMVNACRLAAEFVAMLPAEETPEQTEGYQGFYHLTGMQANVENAKLNYIIRDHDRDRFEDRKRTIQKCAEQMNEKYGEGTVSCEVADQYYNMKEKIDPEMHVIDLVLHAMQDCGVAPKVKPIRGGTDGAQLSFRGLPCPNIFAGGVNFHGPYEFVSIQSMQKAVEVIVRICELTGKYGL
;
A
#
# COMPACT_ATOMS: atom_id res chain seq x y z
N MET A 1 -11.25 8.57 23.89
CA MET A 1 -11.74 8.59 22.49
C MET A 1 -11.82 7.15 22.07
N ASP A 2 -12.92 6.69 21.48
CA ASP A 2 -13.00 5.33 20.96
C ASP A 2 -12.40 5.25 19.54
N ILE A 3 -12.20 4.04 19.00
CA ILE A 3 -11.56 3.83 17.72
C ILE A 3 -12.31 4.50 16.56
N THR A 4 -13.65 4.52 16.61
CA THR A 4 -14.49 5.16 15.58
C THR A 4 -14.28 6.67 15.57
N GLU A 5 -14.35 7.31 16.74
CA GLU A 5 -14.11 8.74 16.88
C GLU A 5 -12.69 9.12 16.46
N ARG A 6 -11.70 8.29 16.82
CA ARG A 6 -10.28 8.45 16.47
C ARG A 6 -10.11 8.44 14.97
N PHE A 7 -10.58 7.39 14.30
CA PHE A 7 -10.50 7.26 12.85
C PHE A 7 -11.21 8.42 12.13
N LEU A 8 -12.46 8.76 12.51
CA LEU A 8 -13.19 9.89 11.94
C LEU A 8 -12.49 11.24 12.15
N ASN A 9 -11.71 11.41 13.22
CA ASN A 9 -10.88 12.60 13.39
C ASN A 9 -9.69 12.60 12.44
N TYR A 10 -9.08 11.44 12.15
CA TYR A 10 -7.96 11.32 11.25
C TYR A 10 -8.35 11.58 9.77
N THR A 11 -9.56 11.19 9.36
CA THR A 11 -10.05 11.46 8.01
C THR A 11 -10.22 12.95 7.69
N LYS A 12 -10.24 13.83 8.71
CA LYS A 12 -10.33 15.30 8.50
C LYS A 12 -9.05 15.92 7.94
N PHE A 13 -7.93 15.20 8.00
CA PHE A 13 -6.64 15.66 7.50
C PHE A 13 -6.46 15.21 6.05
N ASP A 14 -6.22 16.15 5.16
CA ASP A 14 -5.74 15.87 3.82
C ASP A 14 -4.23 15.55 3.90
N THR A 15 -3.86 14.34 3.57
CA THR A 15 -2.47 13.84 3.67
C THR A 15 -1.96 13.25 2.36
N GLN A 16 -2.62 13.55 1.25
CA GLN A 16 -2.27 13.00 -0.06
C GLN A 16 -0.82 13.25 -0.42
N SER A 17 -0.11 12.18 -0.81
CA SER A 17 1.26 12.21 -1.32
C SER A 17 1.34 12.71 -2.77
N ALA A 18 2.55 12.94 -3.29
CA ALA A 18 2.78 13.45 -4.64
C ALA A 18 4.01 12.78 -5.29
N GLU A 19 3.79 12.00 -6.36
CA GLU A 19 4.83 11.23 -7.05
C GLU A 19 6.00 12.06 -7.61
N ASP A 20 5.73 13.27 -8.11
CA ASP A 20 6.74 14.12 -8.75
C ASP A 20 7.50 15.03 -7.75
N SER A 21 7.27 14.89 -6.45
CA SER A 21 7.88 15.71 -5.42
C SER A 21 9.38 15.41 -5.25
N GLN A 22 10.14 16.43 -4.89
CA GLN A 22 11.56 16.32 -4.53
C GLN A 22 11.79 16.53 -3.03
N THR A 23 10.72 16.65 -2.25
CA THR A 23 10.78 16.82 -0.79
C THR A 23 10.35 15.56 -0.06
N VAL A 24 10.74 15.43 1.20
CA VAL A 24 10.28 14.39 2.12
C VAL A 24 9.78 15.10 3.39
N PRO A 25 8.51 14.96 3.74
CA PRO A 25 7.43 14.33 2.97
C PRO A 25 7.21 14.97 1.61
N SER A 26 6.60 14.22 0.70
CA SER A 26 6.30 14.70 -0.66
C SER A 26 5.33 15.88 -0.68
N THR A 27 4.50 16.01 0.36
CA THR A 27 3.60 17.16 0.56
C THR A 27 3.67 17.65 2.01
N ALA A 28 3.69 18.98 2.19
CA ALA A 28 3.75 19.59 3.52
C ALA A 28 2.49 19.33 4.37
N LYS A 29 1.35 19.02 3.74
CA LYS A 29 0.10 18.71 4.46
C LYS A 29 0.18 17.44 5.29
N GLN A 30 1.04 16.51 4.94
CA GLN A 30 1.33 15.31 5.72
C GLN A 30 1.89 15.66 7.11
N LEU A 31 2.77 16.67 7.20
CA LEU A 31 3.33 17.12 8.49
C LEU A 31 2.28 17.68 9.44
N VAL A 32 1.19 18.25 8.92
CA VAL A 32 0.10 18.77 9.77
C VAL A 32 -0.55 17.63 10.56
N PHE A 33 -0.75 16.48 9.93
CA PHE A 33 -1.29 15.30 10.59
C PHE A 33 -0.26 14.65 11.51
N ALA A 34 1.01 14.55 11.09
CA ALA A 34 2.09 14.03 11.93
C ALA A 34 2.23 14.82 13.25
N GLU A 35 2.14 16.14 13.20
CA GLU A 35 2.14 17.01 14.40
C GLU A 35 0.90 16.83 15.28
N TYR A 36 -0.26 16.54 14.68
CA TYR A 36 -1.45 16.19 15.43
C TYR A 36 -1.25 14.85 16.17
N LEU A 37 -0.78 13.82 15.46
CA LEU A 37 -0.51 12.50 16.03
C LEU A 37 0.53 12.57 17.14
N LYS A 38 1.61 13.36 16.96
CA LYS A 38 2.60 13.58 18.01
C LYS A 38 1.98 14.07 19.31
N LYS A 39 1.13 15.10 19.23
CA LYS A 39 0.45 15.66 20.41
C LYS A 39 -0.52 14.66 21.04
N GLU A 40 -1.20 13.86 20.24
CA GLU A 40 -2.07 12.80 20.72
C GLU A 40 -1.28 11.73 21.48
N LEU A 41 -0.16 11.23 20.93
CA LEU A 41 0.68 10.24 21.59
C LEU A 41 1.30 10.77 22.90
N GLU A 42 1.71 12.05 22.92
CA GLU A 42 2.17 12.73 24.15
C GLU A 42 1.05 12.83 25.20
N HIS A 43 -0.17 13.17 24.76
CA HIS A 43 -1.34 13.25 25.64
C HIS A 43 -1.73 11.89 26.23
N GLU A 44 -1.67 10.84 25.40
CA GLU A 44 -1.92 9.47 25.82
C GLU A 44 -0.79 8.87 26.68
N GLY A 45 0.28 9.64 26.92
CA GLY A 45 1.34 9.28 27.85
C GLY A 45 2.37 8.27 27.32
N LEU A 46 2.49 8.12 25.99
CA LEU A 46 3.57 7.35 25.40
C LEU A 46 4.92 8.04 25.64
N SER A 47 5.96 7.23 25.71
CA SER A 47 7.33 7.70 25.96
C SER A 47 8.09 7.88 24.65
N ASN A 48 9.15 8.71 24.67
CA ASN A 48 10.03 8.91 23.51
C ASN A 48 9.29 9.30 22.24
N VAL A 49 8.27 10.16 22.37
CA VAL A 49 7.52 10.67 21.21
C VAL A 49 8.39 11.66 20.45
N GLU A 50 8.76 11.33 19.23
CA GLU A 50 9.68 12.12 18.43
C GLU A 50 9.21 12.15 16.97
N LEU A 51 9.00 13.34 16.45
CA LEU A 51 8.78 13.61 15.02
C LEU A 51 10.07 14.18 14.46
N ASP A 52 10.66 13.51 13.47
CA ASP A 52 11.88 13.97 12.84
C ASP A 52 11.65 15.00 11.73
N ASP A 53 12.70 15.51 11.14
CA ASP A 53 12.67 16.55 10.10
C ASP A 53 12.13 16.03 8.74
N LYS A 54 11.99 14.74 8.59
CA LYS A 54 11.46 14.06 7.40
C LYS A 54 10.05 13.53 7.59
N GLY A 55 9.45 13.79 8.77
CA GLY A 55 8.07 13.41 9.05
C GLY A 55 7.89 12.03 9.67
N TYR A 56 8.96 11.30 10.01
CA TYR A 56 8.82 10.03 10.71
C TYR A 56 8.53 10.28 12.19
N LEU A 57 7.39 9.77 12.64
CA LEU A 57 6.95 9.88 14.02
C LEU A 57 7.16 8.56 14.75
N TYR A 58 7.94 8.59 15.82
CA TYR A 58 8.25 7.43 16.66
C TYR A 58 7.70 7.63 18.07
N ALA A 59 7.24 6.54 18.72
CA ALA A 59 6.90 6.55 20.13
C ALA A 59 7.11 5.16 20.76
N THR A 60 7.00 5.08 22.08
CA THR A 60 7.20 3.85 22.85
C THR A 60 6.15 3.71 23.95
N LEU A 61 5.47 2.59 23.98
CA LEU A 61 4.80 2.10 25.17
C LEU A 61 5.80 1.26 25.97
N LYS A 62 6.19 1.76 27.15
CA LYS A 62 7.19 1.08 27.99
C LYS A 62 6.66 -0.22 28.56
N SER A 63 7.53 -1.23 28.62
CA SER A 63 7.27 -2.52 29.26
C SER A 63 6.67 -2.34 30.67
N ASN A 64 5.63 -3.09 30.98
CA ASN A 64 5.08 -3.20 32.32
C ASN A 64 5.61 -4.44 33.08
N MET A 65 6.59 -5.14 32.51
CA MET A 65 7.25 -6.30 33.11
C MET A 65 8.54 -5.87 33.85
N LYS A 66 8.80 -6.52 34.99
CA LYS A 66 10.07 -6.37 35.70
C LYS A 66 10.99 -7.49 35.28
N ARG A 67 12.32 -7.22 35.30
CA ARG A 67 13.35 -8.22 35.00
C ARG A 67 13.22 -9.49 35.88
N SER A 68 12.61 -9.36 37.08
CA SER A 68 12.31 -10.46 37.98
C SER A 68 11.13 -11.34 37.52
N ASP A 69 10.32 -10.87 36.60
CA ASP A 69 9.13 -11.57 36.13
C ASP A 69 9.50 -12.57 35.02
N SER A 70 10.67 -12.40 34.39
CA SER A 70 11.20 -13.33 33.39
C SER A 70 11.80 -14.54 34.07
N LYS A 71 11.30 -15.73 33.75
CA LYS A 71 11.87 -17.05 34.10
C LYS A 71 12.95 -17.47 33.12
N SER A 72 13.03 -16.83 31.98
CA SER A 72 13.99 -17.07 30.92
C SER A 72 15.25 -16.22 31.14
N SER A 73 16.41 -16.76 30.73
CA SER A 73 17.66 -15.99 30.67
C SER A 73 17.71 -15.03 29.47
N GLN A 74 16.72 -15.10 28.57
CA GLN A 74 16.66 -14.26 27.38
C GLN A 74 15.92 -12.95 27.68
N PRO A 75 16.32 -11.84 27.07
CA PRO A 75 15.60 -10.58 27.17
C PRO A 75 14.20 -10.71 26.49
N ILE A 76 13.23 -9.97 27.02
CA ILE A 76 11.92 -9.85 26.39
C ILE A 76 12.11 -9.06 25.09
N PRO A 77 11.62 -9.57 23.96
CA PRO A 77 11.76 -8.87 22.69
C PRO A 77 11.09 -7.50 22.69
N THR A 78 11.67 -6.56 21.97
CA THR A 78 11.05 -5.29 21.61
C THR A 78 10.39 -5.44 20.25
N ILE A 79 9.08 -5.24 20.19
CA ILE A 79 8.34 -5.35 18.93
C ILE A 79 7.84 -4.00 18.45
N GLY A 80 7.59 -3.90 17.14
CA GLY A 80 7.11 -2.67 16.52
C GLY A 80 5.78 -2.82 15.79
N PHE A 81 5.01 -1.71 15.74
CA PHE A 81 3.87 -1.57 14.83
C PHE A 81 4.07 -0.29 14.02
N ILE A 82 3.79 -0.39 12.72
CA ILE A 82 4.03 0.67 11.74
C ILE A 82 2.78 0.86 10.91
N SER A 83 2.43 2.11 10.60
CA SER A 83 1.40 2.50 9.64
C SER A 83 1.83 3.76 8.92
N HIS A 84 1.36 3.96 7.68
CA HIS A 84 1.62 5.21 6.99
C HIS A 84 0.48 6.21 7.16
N TYR A 85 0.78 7.49 7.07
CA TYR A 85 -0.22 8.53 7.26
C TYR A 85 -0.57 9.29 5.98
N ASP A 86 0.17 9.07 4.89
CA ASP A 86 -0.22 9.62 3.59
C ASP A 86 -1.39 8.83 2.99
N THR A 87 -2.02 9.42 2.02
CA THR A 87 -3.08 8.79 1.22
C THR A 87 -2.71 8.85 -0.25
N SER A 88 -3.22 7.88 -1.01
CA SER A 88 -2.91 7.71 -2.42
C SER A 88 -3.13 8.97 -3.26
N PRO A 89 -2.25 9.26 -4.23
CA PRO A 89 -2.46 10.30 -5.23
C PRO A 89 -3.57 9.98 -6.23
N ASP A 90 -4.06 8.74 -6.32
CA ASP A 90 -5.03 8.28 -7.33
C ASP A 90 -6.41 8.91 -7.16
N CYS A 91 -6.81 9.22 -5.93
CA CYS A 91 -8.08 9.85 -5.62
C CYS A 91 -7.89 10.94 -4.56
N SER A 92 -8.69 12.01 -4.63
CA SER A 92 -8.60 13.10 -3.66
C SER A 92 -8.92 12.63 -2.24
N GLY A 93 -8.05 12.97 -1.29
CA GLY A 93 -8.27 12.84 0.15
C GLY A 93 -8.62 14.15 0.86
N ALA A 94 -9.01 15.19 0.09
CA ALA A 94 -9.38 16.48 0.63
C ALA A 94 -10.88 16.57 0.94
N ASP A 95 -11.24 17.15 2.07
CA ASP A 95 -12.63 17.38 2.50
C ASP A 95 -13.47 16.09 2.54
N ILE A 96 -12.89 14.99 3.01
CA ILE A 96 -13.56 13.70 3.18
C ILE A 96 -14.82 13.88 4.04
N LYS A 97 -15.94 13.31 3.58
CA LYS A 97 -17.22 13.31 4.28
C LYS A 97 -17.61 11.89 4.66
N PRO A 98 -17.08 11.35 5.74
CA PRO A 98 -17.38 10.01 6.15
C PRO A 98 -18.83 9.87 6.59
N GLN A 99 -19.45 8.73 6.25
CA GLN A 99 -20.80 8.35 6.62
C GLN A 99 -20.77 6.99 7.31
N ILE A 100 -21.61 6.79 8.33
CA ILE A 100 -21.72 5.50 9.00
C ILE A 100 -23.01 4.82 8.57
N VAL A 101 -22.85 3.67 7.94
CA VAL A 101 -23.96 2.75 7.60
C VAL A 101 -24.07 1.73 8.73
N ARG A 102 -25.08 1.87 9.57
CA ARG A 102 -25.30 1.00 10.71
C ARG A 102 -25.94 -0.31 10.32
N ASN A 103 -25.46 -1.42 10.90
CA ASN A 103 -25.98 -2.77 10.73
C ASN A 103 -26.26 -3.07 9.24
N TYR A 104 -25.20 -3.05 8.43
CA TYR A 104 -25.31 -3.21 6.98
C TYR A 104 -26.09 -4.49 6.61
N GLU A 105 -27.11 -4.35 5.77
CA GLU A 105 -28.07 -5.44 5.48
C GLU A 105 -27.79 -6.16 4.14
N GLY A 106 -26.67 -5.86 3.45
CA GLY A 106 -26.31 -6.51 2.19
C GLY A 106 -26.96 -5.85 0.95
N SER A 107 -27.51 -4.65 1.08
CA SER A 107 -28.12 -3.89 0.00
C SER A 107 -27.20 -2.82 -0.59
N ASP A 108 -27.62 -2.18 -1.66
CA ASP A 108 -26.94 -1.02 -2.23
C ASP A 108 -26.80 0.11 -1.22
N ILE A 109 -25.60 0.73 -1.16
CA ILE A 109 -25.33 1.91 -0.34
C ILE A 109 -25.33 3.15 -1.22
N LEU A 110 -26.25 4.08 -0.97
CA LEU A 110 -26.22 5.40 -1.61
C LEU A 110 -25.18 6.27 -0.92
N LEU A 111 -24.05 6.50 -1.59
CA LEU A 111 -22.94 7.34 -1.08
C LEU A 111 -23.28 8.83 -1.24
N GLY A 112 -23.75 9.24 -2.41
CA GLY A 112 -24.02 10.63 -2.71
C GLY A 112 -24.64 10.85 -4.09
N VAL A 113 -24.59 12.09 -4.55
CA VAL A 113 -25.13 12.49 -5.87
C VAL A 113 -24.10 13.32 -6.61
N ARG A 114 -23.74 12.91 -7.82
CA ARG A 114 -22.88 13.68 -8.72
C ARG A 114 -23.69 14.81 -9.34
N ARG A 115 -23.40 16.06 -8.97
CA ARG A 115 -24.03 17.23 -9.61
C ARG A 115 -23.37 17.48 -10.96
N GLU A 116 -24.19 17.68 -12.02
CA GLU A 116 -23.68 18.13 -13.31
C GLU A 116 -22.97 19.48 -13.17
N GLY A 117 -21.70 19.56 -13.61
CA GLY A 117 -20.89 20.78 -13.61
C GLY A 117 -19.46 20.61 -13.12
N VAL A 118 -19.13 19.57 -12.38
CA VAL A 118 -17.75 19.28 -11.98
C VAL A 118 -17.15 18.27 -12.99
N ARG A 119 -16.66 18.81 -14.11
CA ARG A 119 -15.89 17.99 -15.07
C ARG A 119 -14.53 17.66 -14.44
N ARG A 120 -14.20 16.36 -14.36
CA ARG A 120 -12.79 15.97 -14.24
C ARG A 120 -12.07 16.48 -15.49
N GLU A 121 -11.05 17.30 -15.34
CA GLU A 121 -10.14 17.62 -16.44
C GLU A 121 -9.49 16.32 -16.91
N GLY A 122 -9.77 15.91 -18.15
CA GLY A 122 -9.05 14.80 -18.76
C GLY A 122 -9.77 13.96 -19.83
N VAL A 123 -11.11 13.98 -19.95
CA VAL A 123 -11.78 13.18 -20.99
C VAL A 123 -12.75 14.03 -21.80
N ARG A 124 -12.31 14.54 -22.97
CA ARG A 124 -13.22 15.06 -24.00
C ARG A 124 -13.83 13.88 -24.75
N ARG A 125 -15.14 13.63 -24.56
CA ARG A 125 -15.96 12.93 -25.55
C ARG A 125 -16.78 13.98 -26.29
N GLU A 126 -16.46 14.21 -27.57
CA GLU A 126 -17.29 14.98 -28.50
C GLU A 126 -18.45 14.09 -28.96
N GLY A 127 -19.66 14.62 -28.89
CA GLY A 127 -20.82 14.09 -29.62
C GLY A 127 -21.86 13.31 -28.82
N VAL A 128 -22.46 13.92 -27.78
CA VAL A 128 -23.81 13.49 -27.33
C VAL A 128 -24.69 14.73 -27.20
N SER A 129 -25.79 14.74 -27.95
CA SER A 129 -26.80 15.81 -27.96
C SER A 129 -27.49 15.88 -26.58
N SER A 130 -27.62 17.09 -26.07
CA SER A 130 -28.34 17.43 -24.84
C SER A 130 -29.86 17.42 -25.08
N GLU A 131 -30.50 16.26 -25.01
CA GLU A 131 -31.95 16.18 -24.85
C GLU A 131 -32.27 15.21 -23.72
N GLY A 132 -32.79 15.74 -22.60
CA GLY A 132 -33.41 14.97 -21.53
C GLY A 132 -32.59 14.76 -20.27
N VAL A 133 -31.86 15.78 -19.74
CA VAL A 133 -31.26 15.67 -18.42
C VAL A 133 -32.24 16.21 -17.38
N SER A 134 -32.76 15.33 -16.52
CA SER A 134 -33.46 15.71 -15.30
C SER A 134 -32.50 16.50 -14.38
N SER A 135 -33.03 17.50 -13.66
CA SER A 135 -32.28 18.32 -12.69
C SER A 135 -31.79 17.54 -11.43
N GLU A 136 -32.00 16.24 -11.40
CA GLU A 136 -31.54 15.31 -10.37
C GLU A 136 -30.18 14.73 -10.82
N GLY A 137 -29.12 15.04 -10.11
CA GLY A 137 -27.76 14.55 -10.41
C GLY A 137 -27.70 13.01 -10.38
N GLU A 138 -26.69 12.43 -11.04
CA GLU A 138 -26.43 10.99 -11.05
C GLU A 138 -26.09 10.47 -9.64
N GLN A 139 -26.84 9.46 -9.15
CA GLN A 139 -26.55 8.81 -7.86
C GLN A 139 -25.23 8.06 -7.89
N ILE A 140 -24.44 8.18 -6.83
CA ILE A 140 -23.24 7.39 -6.61
C ILE A 140 -23.62 6.25 -5.67
N ILE A 141 -23.66 5.03 -6.21
CA ILE A 141 -24.09 3.84 -5.49
C ILE A 141 -22.93 2.85 -5.40
N MET A 142 -22.66 2.36 -4.19
CA MET A 142 -21.80 1.22 -3.96
C MET A 142 -22.68 -0.03 -3.80
N SER A 143 -22.65 -0.88 -4.82
CA SER A 143 -23.54 -2.05 -4.95
C SER A 143 -22.76 -3.34 -4.72
N PRO A 144 -23.29 -4.34 -3.98
CA PRO A 144 -22.70 -5.67 -3.85
C PRO A 144 -22.51 -6.41 -5.20
N GLU A 145 -23.26 -6.03 -6.24
CA GLU A 145 -23.05 -6.57 -7.59
C GLU A 145 -21.69 -6.19 -8.16
N LYS A 146 -21.19 -4.97 -7.87
CA LYS A 146 -19.89 -4.47 -8.32
C LYS A 146 -18.78 -4.72 -7.29
N PHE A 147 -19.15 -4.71 -6.03
CA PHE A 147 -18.25 -4.82 -4.87
C PHE A 147 -18.74 -5.94 -3.97
N PRO A 148 -18.55 -7.23 -4.38
CA PRO A 148 -19.08 -8.39 -3.67
C PRO A 148 -18.50 -8.56 -2.26
N GLU A 149 -17.35 -7.98 -1.96
CA GLU A 149 -16.72 -7.95 -0.64
C GLU A 149 -17.61 -7.30 0.42
N LEU A 150 -18.51 -6.39 0.05
CA LEU A 150 -19.52 -5.83 0.96
C LEU A 150 -20.34 -6.90 1.66
N LEU A 151 -20.62 -8.03 0.98
CA LEU A 151 -21.41 -9.12 1.56
C LEU A 151 -20.71 -9.85 2.70
N LEU A 152 -19.40 -9.68 2.86
CA LEU A 152 -18.64 -10.23 3.98
C LEU A 152 -18.92 -9.47 5.30
N HIS A 153 -19.46 -8.25 5.19
CA HIS A 153 -19.69 -7.32 6.30
C HIS A 153 -21.16 -7.14 6.66
N VAL A 154 -22.04 -8.06 6.23
CA VAL A 154 -23.47 -8.01 6.61
C VAL A 154 -23.62 -8.14 8.13
N GLY A 155 -24.35 -7.19 8.72
CA GLY A 155 -24.54 -7.09 10.16
C GLY A 155 -23.52 -6.18 10.86
N GLU A 156 -22.55 -5.63 10.15
CA GLU A 156 -21.51 -4.72 10.67
C GLU A 156 -21.88 -3.25 10.44
N ASP A 157 -21.20 -2.37 11.14
CA ASP A 157 -21.26 -0.92 10.94
C ASP A 157 -20.13 -0.51 10.01
N LEU A 158 -20.46 0.05 8.84
CA LEU A 158 -19.48 0.46 7.83
C LEU A 158 -19.26 1.96 7.86
N ILE A 159 -18.01 2.40 7.72
CA ILE A 159 -17.67 3.79 7.44
C ILE A 159 -17.36 3.88 5.94
N VAL A 160 -18.07 4.75 5.24
CA VAL A 160 -17.96 4.99 3.79
C VAL A 160 -17.79 6.48 3.51
N THR A 161 -17.45 6.86 2.27
CA THR A 161 -17.40 8.27 1.86
C THR A 161 -18.72 8.73 1.23
N ASP A 162 -18.76 10.00 0.78
CA ASP A 162 -19.83 10.52 -0.07
C ASP A 162 -19.67 10.16 -1.57
N GLY A 163 -18.70 9.32 -1.90
CA GLY A 163 -18.42 8.89 -3.27
C GLY A 163 -17.62 9.90 -4.12
N HIS A 164 -17.13 10.99 -3.54
CA HIS A 164 -16.34 12.02 -4.24
C HIS A 164 -14.85 11.95 -3.93
N THR A 165 -14.48 11.39 -2.78
CA THR A 165 -13.11 11.24 -2.30
C THR A 165 -12.84 9.79 -1.93
N LEU A 166 -11.57 9.42 -1.73
CA LEU A 166 -11.24 8.22 -0.94
C LEU A 166 -11.66 8.43 0.52
N LEU A 167 -11.64 7.38 1.34
CA LEU A 167 -11.90 7.45 2.78
C LEU A 167 -10.62 7.69 3.60
N GLY A 168 -9.50 7.14 3.14
CA GLY A 168 -8.21 7.12 3.83
C GLY A 168 -8.18 6.06 4.95
N ALA A 169 -8.93 4.98 4.81
CA ALA A 169 -8.77 3.80 5.66
C ALA A 169 -7.38 3.20 5.48
N ASP A 170 -6.88 3.25 4.27
CA ASP A 170 -5.50 3.05 3.90
C ASP A 170 -4.70 4.35 4.11
N ASP A 171 -3.86 4.50 5.16
CA ASP A 171 -3.72 3.55 6.28
C ASP A 171 -4.01 4.23 7.64
N LYS A 172 -4.93 5.22 7.64
CA LYS A 172 -5.34 5.88 8.90
C LYS A 172 -6.13 4.95 9.81
N ALA A 173 -6.69 3.84 9.30
CA ALA A 173 -7.30 2.81 10.13
C ALA A 173 -6.23 2.11 10.97
N GLY A 174 -5.13 1.66 10.35
CA GLY A 174 -4.01 1.07 11.07
C GLY A 174 -3.40 2.00 12.11
N ILE A 175 -3.29 3.31 11.81
CA ILE A 175 -2.85 4.30 12.82
C ILE A 175 -3.82 4.31 14.01
N ALA A 176 -5.14 4.37 13.75
CA ALA A 176 -6.15 4.40 14.81
C ALA A 176 -6.12 3.13 15.68
N GLU A 177 -5.93 1.99 15.05
CA GLU A 177 -5.83 0.67 15.69
C GLU A 177 -4.60 0.56 16.58
N ILE A 178 -3.43 0.98 16.09
CA ILE A 178 -2.20 1.00 16.87
C ILE A 178 -2.36 1.90 18.11
N VAL A 179 -2.84 3.13 17.92
CA VAL A 179 -3.00 4.07 19.02
C VAL A 179 -4.01 3.55 20.05
N GLU A 180 -5.14 3.00 19.60
CA GLU A 180 -6.16 2.41 20.48
C GLU A 180 -5.62 1.23 21.27
N ALA A 181 -4.85 0.34 20.64
CA ALA A 181 -4.21 -0.79 21.28
C ALA A 181 -3.21 -0.35 22.36
N MET A 182 -2.42 0.70 22.09
CA MET A 182 -1.48 1.25 23.08
C MET A 182 -2.22 1.87 24.27
N CYS A 183 -3.30 2.59 24.04
CA CYS A 183 -4.16 3.14 25.10
C CYS A 183 -4.77 2.01 25.95
N TRP A 184 -5.29 0.98 25.28
CA TRP A 184 -5.87 -0.17 25.96
C TRP A 184 -4.84 -0.90 26.85
N LEU A 185 -3.65 -1.18 26.33
CA LEU A 185 -2.57 -1.83 27.09
C LEU A 185 -2.09 -0.99 28.28
N ARG A 186 -2.01 0.32 28.14
CA ARG A 186 -1.68 1.25 29.23
C ARG A 186 -2.70 1.15 30.36
N ASP A 187 -3.99 1.06 30.01
CA ASP A 187 -5.10 1.05 30.96
C ASP A 187 -5.33 -0.35 31.57
N HIS A 188 -4.70 -1.40 31.02
CA HIS A 188 -4.78 -2.79 31.47
C HIS A 188 -3.41 -3.36 31.89
N PRO A 189 -2.80 -2.86 32.96
CA PRO A 189 -1.44 -3.24 33.37
C PRO A 189 -1.30 -4.72 33.81
N GLU A 190 -2.42 -5.43 33.98
CA GLU A 190 -2.45 -6.88 34.21
C GLU A 190 -2.00 -7.65 32.97
N VAL A 191 -2.21 -7.13 31.74
CA VAL A 191 -1.70 -7.70 30.51
C VAL A 191 -0.22 -7.37 30.37
N LYS A 192 0.62 -8.41 30.42
CA LYS A 192 2.09 -8.26 30.44
C LYS A 192 2.64 -8.17 29.02
N HIS A 193 3.51 -7.18 28.80
CA HIS A 193 4.17 -6.93 27.53
C HIS A 193 5.58 -6.36 27.71
N GLY A 194 6.45 -6.58 26.70
CA GLY A 194 7.76 -5.95 26.57
C GLY A 194 7.65 -4.47 26.17
N ASP A 195 8.78 -3.85 25.81
CA ASP A 195 8.75 -2.54 25.17
C ASP A 195 8.07 -2.68 23.79
N ILE A 196 7.09 -1.82 23.49
CA ILE A 196 6.40 -1.76 22.21
C ILE A 196 6.76 -0.43 21.56
N ARG A 197 7.27 -0.49 20.35
CA ARG A 197 7.58 0.68 19.54
C ARG A 197 6.48 0.90 18.52
N ILE A 198 6.13 2.14 18.28
CA ILE A 198 5.24 2.49 17.17
C ILE A 198 5.92 3.51 16.28
N ALA A 199 5.64 3.44 14.99
CA ALA A 199 6.11 4.42 14.02
C ALA A 199 5.01 4.74 13.00
N PHE A 200 4.92 6.02 12.65
CA PHE A 200 4.06 6.49 11.57
C PHE A 200 4.91 7.23 10.55
N ASN A 201 4.81 6.84 9.28
CA ASN A 201 5.69 7.31 8.22
C ASN A 201 4.94 7.98 7.07
N PRO A 202 5.61 8.90 6.34
CA PRO A 202 5.10 9.53 5.13
C PRO A 202 5.36 8.69 3.89
N ASP A 203 4.67 9.03 2.79
CA ASP A 203 5.05 8.70 1.41
C ASP A 203 5.13 7.21 1.09
N GLU A 204 4.38 6.35 1.81
CA GLU A 204 4.26 4.92 1.49
C GLU A 204 3.65 4.74 0.09
N GLU A 205 2.56 5.44 -0.18
CA GLU A 205 1.74 5.35 -1.38
C GLU A 205 2.47 5.70 -2.70
N ILE A 206 3.63 6.31 -2.58
CA ILE A 206 4.56 6.57 -3.68
C ILE A 206 5.84 5.73 -3.58
N GLY A 207 5.85 4.70 -2.70
CA GLY A 207 6.95 3.76 -2.52
C GLY A 207 8.18 4.33 -1.82
N MET A 208 8.05 5.45 -1.12
CA MET A 208 9.16 6.15 -0.45
C MET A 208 9.16 6.02 1.07
N GLY A 209 8.13 5.41 1.66
CA GLY A 209 7.91 5.35 3.10
C GLY A 209 9.06 4.73 3.89
N ALA A 210 9.67 3.66 3.40
CA ALA A 210 10.80 3.03 4.08
C ALA A 210 12.15 3.74 3.85
N HIS A 211 12.28 4.65 2.88
CA HIS A 211 13.59 5.16 2.42
C HIS A 211 14.42 5.85 3.50
N HIS A 212 13.78 6.65 4.32
CA HIS A 212 14.43 7.40 5.39
C HIS A 212 14.06 6.91 6.79
N PHE A 213 13.32 5.81 6.87
CA PHE A 213 12.98 5.19 8.15
C PHE A 213 14.25 4.76 8.88
N ASP A 214 14.42 5.17 10.13
CA ASP A 214 15.60 4.84 10.94
C ASP A 214 15.37 3.52 11.71
N VAL A 215 15.76 2.39 11.10
CA VAL A 215 15.60 1.05 11.68
C VAL A 215 16.38 0.91 12.99
N GLU A 216 17.60 1.48 13.08
CA GLU A 216 18.44 1.40 14.30
C GLU A 216 17.81 2.19 15.46
N LYS A 217 17.31 3.39 15.18
CA LYS A 217 16.57 4.22 16.15
C LYS A 217 15.26 3.56 16.57
N PHE A 218 14.54 2.95 15.63
CA PHE A 218 13.33 2.20 15.92
C PHE A 218 13.62 1.03 16.85
N GLY A 219 14.71 0.29 16.63
CA GLY A 219 15.32 -0.61 17.61
C GLY A 219 14.44 -1.77 18.04
N CYS A 220 13.69 -2.36 17.10
CA CYS A 220 12.86 -3.54 17.32
C CYS A 220 13.56 -4.81 16.85
N ASP A 221 13.27 -5.93 17.51
CA ASP A 221 13.68 -7.25 17.03
C ASP A 221 12.93 -7.65 15.76
N TRP A 222 11.64 -7.30 15.68
CA TRP A 222 10.78 -7.34 14.49
C TRP A 222 9.64 -6.34 14.61
N ALA A 223 8.92 -6.12 13.51
CA ALA A 223 7.75 -5.25 13.49
C ALA A 223 6.62 -5.82 12.61
N TYR A 224 5.50 -5.15 12.61
CA TYR A 224 4.34 -5.42 11.75
C TYR A 224 3.85 -4.11 11.15
N THR A 225 3.61 -4.08 9.84
CA THR A 225 2.81 -3.01 9.23
C THR A 225 1.32 -3.35 9.37
N MET A 226 0.53 -2.38 9.81
CA MET A 226 -0.94 -2.50 9.91
C MET A 226 -1.58 -1.91 8.67
N ASP A 227 -1.24 -2.46 7.51
CA ASP A 227 -1.48 -1.91 6.17
C ASP A 227 -2.08 -2.98 5.22
N GLY A 228 -2.65 -4.04 5.80
CA GLY A 228 -3.36 -5.07 5.06
C GLY A 228 -4.83 -4.73 4.86
N GLY A 229 -5.49 -5.48 3.98
CA GLY A 229 -6.90 -5.30 3.66
C GLY A 229 -7.86 -5.87 4.72
N ASP A 230 -8.78 -6.74 4.25
CA ASP A 230 -9.87 -7.30 5.05
C ASP A 230 -9.40 -8.19 6.22
N VAL A 231 -10.26 -8.30 7.22
CA VAL A 231 -10.01 -9.07 8.45
C VAL A 231 -9.43 -10.46 8.18
N GLY A 232 -8.34 -10.74 8.88
CA GLY A 232 -7.62 -12.02 8.83
C GLY A 232 -6.51 -12.05 7.80
N GLU A 233 -6.33 -11.03 6.97
CA GLU A 233 -5.22 -10.98 6.03
C GLU A 233 -3.88 -10.88 6.76
N LEU A 234 -2.96 -11.76 6.35
CA LEU A 234 -1.58 -11.80 6.79
C LEU A 234 -0.70 -12.03 5.58
N GLU A 235 0.21 -11.09 5.36
CA GLU A 235 1.00 -11.03 4.15
C GLU A 235 2.48 -10.94 4.51
N PHE A 236 3.26 -11.90 4.07
CA PHE A 236 4.71 -11.96 4.26
C PHE A 236 5.43 -12.38 2.97
N GLU A 237 4.72 -12.30 1.86
CA GLU A 237 5.22 -12.47 0.50
C GLU A 237 4.74 -11.32 -0.37
N ASN A 238 5.60 -10.79 -1.19
CA ASN A 238 5.30 -9.75 -2.17
C ASN A 238 6.05 -10.00 -3.48
N PHE A 239 5.73 -9.26 -4.53
CA PHE A 239 6.51 -9.33 -5.75
C PHE A 239 7.98 -8.92 -5.53
N ASN A 240 8.89 -9.56 -6.29
CA ASN A 240 10.13 -8.90 -6.72
C ASN A 240 9.78 -7.93 -7.84
N ALA A 241 10.37 -6.76 -7.85
CA ALA A 241 10.02 -5.66 -8.73
C ALA A 241 11.21 -5.01 -9.41
N ALA A 242 11.07 -4.78 -10.71
CA ALA A 242 12.00 -3.96 -11.48
C ALA A 242 11.24 -3.04 -12.43
N SER A 243 11.87 -1.94 -12.81
CA SER A 243 11.47 -1.10 -13.93
C SER A 243 12.36 -1.40 -15.14
N ALA A 244 11.82 -1.27 -16.36
CA ALA A 244 12.62 -1.28 -17.57
C ALA A 244 12.24 -0.11 -18.46
N LYS A 245 13.26 0.62 -18.94
CA LYS A 245 13.10 1.73 -19.87
C LYS A 245 13.74 1.34 -21.20
N ILE A 246 12.92 1.32 -22.25
CA ILE A 246 13.37 0.98 -23.61
C ILE A 246 13.41 2.26 -24.42
N TYR A 247 14.55 2.55 -25.01
CA TYR A 247 14.74 3.67 -25.92
C TYR A 247 15.06 3.13 -27.31
N ILE A 248 14.34 3.62 -28.32
CA ILE A 248 14.49 3.18 -29.71
C ILE A 248 14.81 4.39 -30.57
N LYS A 249 15.88 4.28 -31.37
CA LYS A 249 16.30 5.30 -32.32
C LYS A 249 15.85 4.92 -33.73
N GLY A 250 15.19 5.85 -34.38
CA GLY A 250 14.81 5.74 -35.79
C GLY A 250 15.63 6.64 -36.69
N VAL A 251 15.37 6.54 -37.98
CA VAL A 251 15.92 7.41 -39.02
C VAL A 251 14.79 7.96 -39.87
N SER A 252 14.53 9.26 -39.75
CA SER A 252 13.48 9.94 -40.51
C SER A 252 13.99 10.37 -41.88
N VAL A 253 13.22 10.10 -42.89
CA VAL A 253 13.40 10.63 -44.28
C VAL A 253 12.03 10.89 -44.88
N HIS A 254 11.98 11.70 -45.95
CA HIS A 254 10.73 11.96 -46.65
C HIS A 254 10.05 10.65 -47.07
N PRO A 255 8.78 10.38 -46.78
CA PRO A 255 8.11 9.08 -47.05
C PRO A 255 8.22 8.60 -48.48
N GLY A 256 8.19 9.49 -49.46
CA GLY A 256 8.35 9.15 -50.87
C GLY A 256 9.74 8.59 -51.24
N TYR A 257 10.73 8.76 -50.37
CA TYR A 257 12.11 8.30 -50.60
C TYR A 257 12.61 7.35 -49.52
N ALA A 258 11.69 6.78 -48.73
CA ALA A 258 11.96 6.04 -47.51
C ALA A 258 12.51 4.62 -47.73
N LYS A 259 12.29 4.03 -48.88
CA LYS A 259 12.68 2.64 -49.15
C LYS A 259 14.19 2.42 -48.96
N GLY A 260 14.53 1.50 -48.04
CA GLY A 260 15.92 1.17 -47.69
C GLY A 260 16.69 2.25 -46.90
N LYS A 261 16.00 3.29 -46.41
CA LYS A 261 16.61 4.40 -45.66
C LYS A 261 15.91 4.72 -44.33
N MET A 262 14.58 4.70 -44.32
CA MET A 262 13.81 5.04 -43.10
C MET A 262 13.86 3.86 -42.13
N VAL A 263 14.13 4.18 -40.87
CA VAL A 263 13.88 3.31 -39.71
C VAL A 263 12.84 4.02 -38.85
N ASN A 264 11.64 3.48 -38.80
CA ASN A 264 10.52 4.12 -38.06
C ASN A 264 10.42 3.58 -36.64
N ALA A 265 10.80 4.39 -35.65
CA ALA A 265 10.82 3.99 -34.26
C ALA A 265 9.42 3.63 -33.71
N CYS A 266 8.32 4.19 -34.25
CA CYS A 266 6.96 3.77 -33.86
C CYS A 266 6.71 2.29 -34.23
N ARG A 267 7.17 1.84 -35.43
CA ARG A 267 7.00 0.46 -35.84
C ARG A 267 7.88 -0.50 -35.04
N LEU A 268 9.10 -0.07 -34.72
CA LEU A 268 10.00 -0.86 -33.89
C LEU A 268 9.47 -0.98 -32.45
N ALA A 269 8.85 0.07 -31.90
CA ALA A 269 8.20 0.02 -30.60
C ALA A 269 7.05 -1.01 -30.57
N ALA A 270 6.20 -1.01 -31.60
CA ALA A 270 5.13 -2.01 -31.71
C ALA A 270 5.66 -3.44 -31.85
N GLU A 271 6.77 -3.62 -32.61
CA GLU A 271 7.46 -4.91 -32.73
C GLU A 271 8.04 -5.35 -31.38
N PHE A 272 8.70 -4.46 -30.64
CA PHE A 272 9.25 -4.75 -29.31
C PHE A 272 8.16 -5.23 -28.35
N VAL A 273 7.02 -4.54 -28.27
CA VAL A 273 5.88 -4.96 -27.45
C VAL A 273 5.41 -6.38 -27.81
N ALA A 274 5.35 -6.70 -29.09
CA ALA A 274 4.92 -8.02 -29.57
C ALA A 274 5.95 -9.15 -29.35
N MET A 275 7.19 -8.84 -28.93
CA MET A 275 8.21 -9.85 -28.59
C MET A 275 8.03 -10.40 -27.16
N LEU A 276 7.32 -9.68 -26.29
CA LEU A 276 7.02 -10.16 -24.94
C LEU A 276 5.76 -11.05 -24.95
N PRO A 277 5.65 -12.02 -24.03
CA PRO A 277 4.49 -12.91 -23.96
C PRO A 277 3.18 -12.14 -23.74
N ALA A 278 2.20 -12.34 -24.61
CA ALA A 278 0.93 -11.61 -24.56
C ALA A 278 0.06 -11.98 -23.34
N GLU A 279 0.27 -13.20 -22.81
CA GLU A 279 -0.45 -13.73 -21.65
C GLU A 279 0.14 -13.28 -20.33
N GLU A 280 1.36 -12.69 -20.34
CA GLU A 280 2.07 -12.28 -19.13
C GLU A 280 1.91 -10.77 -18.89
N THR A 281 0.66 -10.31 -18.82
CA THR A 281 0.28 -8.93 -18.50
C THR A 281 -0.60 -8.89 -17.24
N PRO A 282 -0.74 -7.75 -16.56
CA PRO A 282 -1.60 -7.66 -15.38
C PRO A 282 -3.04 -8.11 -15.63
N GLU A 283 -3.56 -7.85 -16.83
CA GLU A 283 -4.93 -8.18 -17.23
C GLU A 283 -5.15 -9.69 -17.44
N GLN A 284 -4.07 -10.48 -17.56
CA GLN A 284 -4.10 -11.90 -17.84
C GLN A 284 -3.53 -12.76 -16.71
N THR A 285 -3.07 -12.14 -15.62
CA THR A 285 -2.36 -12.85 -14.54
C THR A 285 -3.00 -12.63 -13.19
N GLU A 286 -2.95 -13.67 -12.33
CA GLU A 286 -3.48 -13.64 -10.96
C GLU A 286 -2.54 -14.39 -9.98
N GLY A 287 -2.80 -14.29 -8.68
CA GLY A 287 -2.07 -14.98 -7.63
C GLY A 287 -0.56 -14.79 -7.76
N TYR A 288 0.17 -15.89 -7.88
CA TYR A 288 1.64 -15.94 -7.98
C TYR A 288 2.22 -15.69 -9.38
N GLN A 289 1.36 -15.48 -10.38
CA GLN A 289 1.81 -15.26 -11.75
C GLN A 289 2.44 -13.87 -11.90
N GLY A 290 3.67 -13.84 -12.43
CA GLY A 290 4.38 -12.61 -12.73
C GLY A 290 3.99 -12.03 -14.09
N PHE A 291 4.39 -10.78 -14.36
CA PHE A 291 4.02 -10.08 -15.57
C PHE A 291 5.05 -9.04 -16.06
N TYR A 292 4.88 -8.61 -17.31
CA TYR A 292 5.42 -7.38 -17.88
C TYR A 292 4.25 -6.40 -18.09
N HIS A 293 4.32 -5.22 -17.50
CA HIS A 293 3.31 -4.20 -17.70
C HIS A 293 3.89 -2.98 -18.39
N LEU A 294 3.41 -2.70 -19.61
CA LEU A 294 3.72 -1.47 -20.33
C LEU A 294 2.94 -0.32 -19.72
N THR A 295 3.56 0.51 -18.90
CA THR A 295 2.93 1.62 -18.21
C THR A 295 2.86 2.91 -19.05
N GLY A 296 3.69 3.00 -20.08
CA GLY A 296 3.67 4.17 -20.94
C GLY A 296 4.51 3.98 -22.21
N MET A 297 4.05 4.60 -23.30
CA MET A 297 4.75 4.62 -24.57
C MET A 297 4.63 5.99 -25.23
N GLN A 298 5.76 6.58 -25.59
CA GLN A 298 5.85 7.81 -26.38
C GLN A 298 6.68 7.50 -27.61
N ALA A 299 6.16 7.75 -28.81
CA ALA A 299 6.83 7.40 -30.03
C ALA A 299 6.56 8.38 -31.18
N ASN A 300 7.58 8.63 -31.99
CA ASN A 300 7.52 9.27 -33.30
C ASN A 300 8.45 8.52 -34.28
N VAL A 301 8.65 9.03 -35.50
CA VAL A 301 9.48 8.33 -36.50
C VAL A 301 10.94 8.19 -36.07
N GLU A 302 11.46 9.18 -35.33
CA GLU A 302 12.87 9.26 -34.95
C GLU A 302 13.21 8.62 -33.62
N ASN A 303 12.23 8.61 -32.68
CA ASN A 303 12.47 8.14 -31.33
C ASN A 303 11.22 7.46 -30.75
N ALA A 304 11.45 6.42 -29.93
CA ALA A 304 10.42 5.89 -29.05
C ALA A 304 11.01 5.62 -27.67
N LYS A 305 10.15 5.79 -26.64
CA LYS A 305 10.41 5.43 -25.27
C LYS A 305 9.25 4.59 -24.75
N LEU A 306 9.57 3.42 -24.19
CA LEU A 306 8.60 2.54 -23.54
C LEU A 306 9.03 2.37 -22.06
N ASN A 307 8.07 2.45 -21.17
CA ASN A 307 8.28 2.21 -19.74
C ASN A 307 7.56 0.92 -19.36
N TYR A 308 8.28 0.01 -18.73
CA TYR A 308 7.75 -1.25 -18.22
C TYR A 308 8.00 -1.36 -16.73
N ILE A 309 7.08 -2.03 -16.04
CA ILE A 309 7.35 -2.65 -14.75
C ILE A 309 7.32 -4.17 -14.91
N ILE A 310 8.22 -4.85 -14.18
CA ILE A 310 8.41 -6.30 -14.21
C ILE A 310 8.14 -6.80 -12.81
N ARG A 311 7.32 -7.84 -12.68
CA ARG A 311 6.92 -8.41 -11.40
C ARG A 311 6.96 -9.93 -11.45
N ASP A 312 7.48 -10.56 -10.40
CA ASP A 312 7.34 -12.00 -10.13
C ASP A 312 7.58 -12.29 -8.65
N HIS A 313 6.87 -13.23 -8.05
CA HIS A 313 7.11 -13.65 -6.67
C HIS A 313 8.37 -14.51 -6.55
N ASP A 314 8.64 -15.33 -7.56
CA ASP A 314 9.81 -16.19 -7.61
C ASP A 314 11.04 -15.42 -8.08
N ARG A 315 12.15 -15.51 -7.33
CA ARG A 315 13.38 -14.76 -7.62
C ARG A 315 14.03 -15.17 -8.94
N ASP A 316 14.07 -16.46 -9.23
CA ASP A 316 14.72 -16.96 -10.44
C ASP A 316 13.92 -16.58 -11.70
N ARG A 317 12.58 -16.72 -11.63
CA ARG A 317 11.69 -16.25 -12.70
C ARG A 317 11.77 -14.74 -12.89
N PHE A 318 11.87 -13.98 -11.82
CA PHE A 318 12.05 -12.53 -11.89
C PHE A 318 13.34 -12.17 -12.64
N GLU A 319 14.47 -12.84 -12.33
CA GLU A 319 15.73 -12.65 -13.04
C GLU A 319 15.61 -13.10 -14.52
N ASP A 320 14.89 -14.19 -14.81
CA ASP A 320 14.61 -14.62 -16.19
C ASP A 320 13.80 -13.59 -16.96
N ARG A 321 12.81 -12.94 -16.32
CA ARG A 321 12.02 -11.86 -16.94
C ARG A 321 12.90 -10.67 -17.32
N LYS A 322 13.79 -10.23 -16.43
CA LYS A 322 14.74 -9.16 -16.73
C LYS A 322 15.65 -9.51 -17.88
N ARG A 323 16.18 -10.76 -17.92
CA ARG A 323 16.98 -11.24 -19.03
C ARG A 323 16.20 -11.30 -20.36
N THR A 324 14.93 -11.66 -20.31
CA THR A 324 14.07 -11.77 -21.50
C THR A 324 13.85 -10.41 -22.14
N ILE A 325 13.50 -9.37 -21.38
CA ILE A 325 13.31 -8.03 -21.97
C ILE A 325 14.61 -7.43 -22.52
N GLN A 326 15.76 -7.72 -21.89
CA GLN A 326 17.08 -7.35 -22.42
C GLN A 326 17.40 -8.06 -23.72
N LYS A 327 17.14 -9.38 -23.81
CA LYS A 327 17.31 -10.17 -25.05
C LYS A 327 16.44 -9.64 -26.20
N CYS A 328 15.23 -9.16 -25.91
CA CYS A 328 14.42 -8.51 -26.95
C CYS A 328 15.13 -7.29 -27.54
N ALA A 329 15.78 -6.47 -26.73
CA ALA A 329 16.58 -5.34 -27.21
C ALA A 329 17.80 -5.78 -28.02
N GLU A 330 18.51 -6.83 -27.60
CA GLU A 330 19.62 -7.42 -28.32
C GLU A 330 19.20 -7.94 -29.69
N GLN A 331 18.12 -8.71 -29.80
CA GLN A 331 17.56 -9.22 -31.04
C GLN A 331 17.15 -8.11 -32.01
N MET A 332 16.58 -7.01 -31.45
CA MET A 332 16.27 -5.83 -32.26
C MET A 332 17.54 -5.17 -32.82
N ASN A 333 18.61 -5.09 -32.03
CA ASN A 333 19.91 -4.57 -32.47
C ASN A 333 20.56 -5.45 -33.53
N GLU A 334 20.49 -6.77 -33.41
CA GLU A 334 20.95 -7.71 -34.44
C GLU A 334 20.22 -7.49 -35.77
N LYS A 335 18.90 -7.22 -35.71
CA LYS A 335 18.06 -7.05 -36.89
C LYS A 335 18.17 -5.67 -37.53
N TYR A 336 18.28 -4.61 -36.77
CA TYR A 336 18.15 -3.22 -37.22
C TYR A 336 19.45 -2.41 -37.10
N GLY A 337 20.50 -3.00 -36.55
CA GLY A 337 21.80 -2.39 -36.33
C GLY A 337 22.06 -2.03 -34.86
N GLU A 338 23.32 -2.12 -34.46
CA GLU A 338 23.80 -1.87 -33.12
C GLU A 338 23.43 -0.45 -32.67
N GLY A 339 22.94 -0.33 -31.42
CA GLY A 339 22.53 0.96 -30.80
C GLY A 339 21.18 1.49 -31.27
N THR A 340 20.41 0.72 -32.05
CA THR A 340 19.04 1.05 -32.43
C THR A 340 18.12 0.98 -31.23
N VAL A 341 18.29 -0.01 -30.32
CA VAL A 341 17.51 -0.19 -29.10
C VAL A 341 18.43 -0.24 -27.89
N SER A 342 18.13 0.53 -26.85
CA SER A 342 18.75 0.37 -25.55
C SER A 342 17.70 0.02 -24.50
N CYS A 343 18.07 -0.85 -23.54
CA CYS A 343 17.23 -1.33 -22.46
C CYS A 343 17.94 -1.06 -21.13
N GLU A 344 17.32 -0.24 -20.28
CA GLU A 344 17.79 0.05 -18.94
C GLU A 344 16.85 -0.65 -17.94
N VAL A 345 17.38 -1.61 -17.17
CA VAL A 345 16.61 -2.32 -16.11
C VAL A 345 17.16 -1.92 -14.75
N ALA A 346 16.26 -1.57 -13.84
CA ALA A 346 16.59 -1.21 -12.47
C ALA A 346 15.67 -1.95 -11.49
N ASP A 347 16.27 -2.63 -10.52
CA ASP A 347 15.54 -3.28 -9.43
C ASP A 347 14.95 -2.21 -8.49
N GLN A 348 13.74 -2.47 -7.97
CA GLN A 348 13.02 -1.56 -7.08
C GLN A 348 12.93 -2.13 -5.67
N TYR A 349 12.43 -3.35 -5.53
CA TYR A 349 12.33 -4.07 -4.26
C TYR A 349 12.27 -5.59 -4.51
N TYR A 350 12.35 -6.36 -3.44
CA TYR A 350 12.36 -7.81 -3.49
C TYR A 350 11.29 -8.41 -2.59
N ASN A 351 11.01 -9.71 -2.79
CA ASN A 351 10.06 -10.46 -1.99
C ASN A 351 10.58 -10.61 -0.54
N MET A 352 9.84 -10.04 0.42
CA MET A 352 10.21 -10.07 1.84
C MET A 352 10.27 -11.48 2.42
N LYS A 353 9.63 -12.46 1.78
CA LYS A 353 9.70 -13.87 2.18
C LYS A 353 11.14 -14.35 2.41
N GLU A 354 12.09 -13.91 1.59
CA GLU A 354 13.52 -14.25 1.76
C GLU A 354 14.06 -13.85 3.14
N LYS A 355 13.47 -12.83 3.77
CA LYS A 355 13.87 -12.29 5.08
C LYS A 355 12.99 -12.80 6.20
N ILE A 356 11.76 -13.17 5.92
CA ILE A 356 10.79 -13.68 6.89
C ILE A 356 10.98 -15.19 7.13
N ASP A 357 11.30 -15.99 6.10
CA ASP A 357 11.47 -17.45 6.22
C ASP A 357 12.44 -17.88 7.35
N PRO A 358 13.56 -17.20 7.60
CA PRO A 358 14.41 -17.52 8.76
C PRO A 358 13.79 -17.17 10.13
N GLU A 359 12.77 -16.32 10.14
CA GLU A 359 12.15 -15.72 11.34
C GLU A 359 10.64 -16.08 11.45
N MET A 360 10.26 -17.28 11.01
CA MET A 360 8.86 -17.72 10.94
C MET A 360 8.10 -17.62 12.27
N HIS A 361 8.80 -17.54 13.40
CA HIS A 361 8.17 -17.29 14.70
C HIS A 361 7.36 -15.99 14.75
N VAL A 362 7.76 -14.97 13.94
CA VAL A 362 7.04 -13.70 13.79
C VAL A 362 5.65 -13.92 13.16
N ILE A 363 5.56 -14.84 12.20
CA ILE A 363 4.30 -15.23 11.55
C ILE A 363 3.45 -16.11 12.46
N ASP A 364 4.07 -17.12 13.09
CA ASP A 364 3.38 -18.04 14.02
C ASP A 364 2.71 -17.25 15.16
N LEU A 365 3.35 -16.19 15.64
CA LEU A 365 2.82 -15.32 16.68
C LEU A 365 1.51 -14.64 16.24
N VAL A 366 1.47 -14.09 15.02
CA VAL A 366 0.27 -13.46 14.47
C VAL A 366 -0.84 -14.51 14.24
N LEU A 367 -0.51 -15.66 13.68
CA LEU A 367 -1.48 -16.74 13.47
C LEU A 367 -2.15 -17.17 14.77
N HIS A 368 -1.37 -17.33 15.86
CA HIS A 368 -1.90 -17.64 17.18
C HIS A 368 -2.75 -16.48 17.73
N ALA A 369 -2.29 -15.23 17.59
CA ALA A 369 -3.06 -14.08 18.04
C ALA A 369 -4.42 -13.97 17.33
N MET A 370 -4.44 -14.12 16.01
CA MET A 370 -5.69 -14.14 15.23
C MET A 370 -6.63 -15.23 15.69
N GLN A 371 -6.13 -16.48 15.87
CA GLN A 371 -6.93 -17.61 16.33
C GLN A 371 -7.51 -17.35 17.72
N ASP A 372 -6.72 -16.84 18.65
CA ASP A 372 -7.16 -16.52 20.01
C ASP A 372 -8.24 -15.42 20.03
N CYS A 373 -8.20 -14.50 19.06
CA CYS A 373 -9.20 -13.44 18.88
C CYS A 373 -10.42 -13.89 18.03
N GLY A 374 -10.47 -15.17 17.62
CA GLY A 374 -11.56 -15.71 16.79
C GLY A 374 -11.54 -15.22 15.34
N VAL A 375 -10.37 -14.76 14.86
CA VAL A 375 -10.15 -14.36 13.48
C VAL A 375 -9.55 -15.53 12.70
N ALA A 376 -10.16 -15.89 11.56
CA ALA A 376 -9.62 -16.90 10.66
C ALA A 376 -8.50 -16.30 9.80
N PRO A 377 -7.24 -16.76 9.92
CA PRO A 377 -6.15 -16.22 9.13
C PRO A 377 -6.34 -16.49 7.63
N LYS A 378 -6.07 -15.47 6.82
CA LYS A 378 -6.07 -15.49 5.35
C LYS A 378 -4.67 -15.14 4.87
N VAL A 379 -3.79 -16.12 4.76
CA VAL A 379 -2.43 -15.89 4.26
C VAL A 379 -2.48 -15.76 2.74
N LYS A 380 -2.04 -14.64 2.21
CA LYS A 380 -1.98 -14.36 0.77
C LYS A 380 -0.73 -13.56 0.39
N PRO A 381 -0.24 -13.67 -0.86
CA PRO A 381 0.84 -12.83 -1.33
C PRO A 381 0.33 -11.47 -1.79
N ILE A 382 1.11 -10.43 -1.56
CA ILE A 382 0.86 -9.08 -2.08
C ILE A 382 1.30 -9.02 -3.55
N ARG A 383 0.46 -8.53 -4.43
CA ARG A 383 0.79 -8.27 -5.85
C ARG A 383 1.37 -6.86 -6.07
N GLY A 384 2.04 -6.31 -5.10
CA GLY A 384 2.69 -5.01 -5.08
C GLY A 384 3.94 -5.02 -4.21
N GLY A 385 4.30 -3.87 -3.69
CA GLY A 385 5.30 -3.67 -2.65
C GLY A 385 4.64 -3.05 -1.42
N THR A 386 5.31 -3.07 -0.29
CA THR A 386 4.94 -2.39 0.95
C THR A 386 6.18 -1.90 1.66
N ASP A 387 6.03 -0.99 2.60
CA ASP A 387 7.13 -0.58 3.48
C ASP A 387 7.70 -1.77 4.25
N GLY A 388 6.87 -2.71 4.70
CA GLY A 388 7.31 -3.93 5.38
C GLY A 388 8.29 -4.76 4.56
N ALA A 389 8.08 -4.84 3.23
CA ALA A 389 9.02 -5.51 2.34
C ALA A 389 10.40 -4.83 2.33
N GLN A 390 10.42 -3.50 2.19
CA GLN A 390 11.68 -2.73 2.17
C GLN A 390 12.39 -2.77 3.53
N LEU A 391 11.65 -2.65 4.64
CA LEU A 391 12.18 -2.72 6.01
C LEU A 391 12.77 -4.09 6.31
N SER A 392 12.15 -5.17 5.82
CA SER A 392 12.66 -6.54 5.98
C SER A 392 14.05 -6.68 5.35
N PHE A 393 14.30 -6.08 4.18
CA PHE A 393 15.62 -6.06 3.54
C PHE A 393 16.64 -5.14 4.24
N ARG A 394 16.16 -4.24 5.11
CA ARG A 394 17.02 -3.37 5.95
C ARG A 394 17.29 -3.96 7.33
N GLY A 395 16.91 -5.23 7.55
CA GLY A 395 17.21 -5.98 8.78
C GLY A 395 16.13 -5.93 9.85
N LEU A 396 14.92 -5.45 9.51
CA LEU A 396 13.75 -5.46 10.39
C LEU A 396 12.67 -6.38 9.79
N PRO A 397 12.56 -7.66 10.17
CA PRO A 397 11.48 -8.52 9.72
C PRO A 397 10.13 -7.86 9.98
N CYS A 398 9.34 -7.59 8.92
CA CYS A 398 8.15 -6.75 9.03
C CYS A 398 7.04 -7.24 8.08
N PRO A 399 6.31 -8.32 8.45
CA PRO A 399 5.13 -8.75 7.70
C PRO A 399 3.97 -7.76 7.87
N ASN A 400 2.99 -7.86 6.96
CA ASN A 400 1.82 -7.01 6.91
C ASN A 400 0.61 -7.71 7.51
N ILE A 401 -0.14 -7.01 8.35
CA ILE A 401 -1.37 -7.48 9.01
C ILE A 401 -2.53 -6.59 8.57
N PHE A 402 -3.74 -7.14 8.51
CA PHE A 402 -4.95 -6.43 8.13
C PHE A 402 -5.23 -5.19 8.98
N ALA A 403 -5.72 -4.14 8.33
CA ALA A 403 -6.33 -2.94 8.93
C ALA A 403 -7.85 -2.88 8.69
N GLY A 404 -8.44 -3.86 8.03
CA GLY A 404 -9.88 -3.99 7.83
C GLY A 404 -10.49 -3.06 6.80
N GLY A 405 -9.70 -2.26 6.09
CA GLY A 405 -10.15 -1.44 4.98
C GLY A 405 -10.29 -2.23 3.68
N VAL A 406 -11.13 -1.74 2.79
CA VAL A 406 -11.48 -2.41 1.52
C VAL A 406 -11.69 -1.38 0.42
N ASN A 407 -11.40 -1.75 -0.85
CA ASN A 407 -11.56 -0.91 -2.04
C ASN A 407 -10.73 0.38 -2.00
N PHE A 408 -9.48 0.26 -1.58
CA PHE A 408 -8.51 1.35 -1.43
C PHE A 408 -8.34 2.22 -2.69
N HIS A 409 -7.75 3.40 -2.53
CA HIS A 409 -7.37 4.35 -3.57
C HIS A 409 -8.54 4.90 -4.39
N GLY A 410 -9.79 4.76 -3.92
CA GLY A 410 -10.94 5.19 -4.67
C GLY A 410 -12.15 5.64 -3.85
N PRO A 411 -13.19 6.16 -4.53
CA PRO A 411 -14.38 6.71 -3.86
C PRO A 411 -15.34 5.64 -3.31
N TYR A 412 -15.00 4.36 -3.47
CA TYR A 412 -15.76 3.22 -2.94
C TYR A 412 -15.02 2.53 -1.79
N GLU A 413 -14.00 3.19 -1.27
CA GLU A 413 -13.28 2.75 -0.09
C GLU A 413 -14.19 2.75 1.14
N PHE A 414 -14.08 1.69 1.95
CA PHE A 414 -14.81 1.58 3.20
C PHE A 414 -14.01 0.79 4.23
N VAL A 415 -14.39 0.93 5.51
CA VAL A 415 -13.87 0.12 6.60
C VAL A 415 -14.99 -0.26 7.55
N SER A 416 -14.97 -1.49 8.06
CA SER A 416 -15.88 -1.93 9.12
C SER A 416 -15.35 -1.52 10.50
N ILE A 417 -16.23 -0.98 11.33
CA ILE A 417 -15.91 -0.64 12.72
C ILE A 417 -15.52 -1.90 13.50
N GLN A 418 -16.19 -3.02 13.27
CA GLN A 418 -15.90 -4.30 13.88
C GLN A 418 -14.57 -4.87 13.42
N SER A 419 -14.20 -4.64 12.15
CA SER A 419 -12.89 -5.02 11.62
C SER A 419 -11.76 -4.28 12.32
N MET A 420 -11.87 -2.95 12.48
CA MET A 420 -10.91 -2.16 13.25
C MET A 420 -10.80 -2.62 14.72
N GLN A 421 -11.93 -2.94 15.36
CA GLN A 421 -11.95 -3.47 16.73
C GLN A 421 -11.21 -4.81 16.81
N LYS A 422 -11.37 -5.68 15.81
CA LYS A 422 -10.64 -6.94 15.71
C LYS A 422 -9.14 -6.75 15.50
N ALA A 423 -8.73 -5.77 14.73
CA ALA A 423 -7.31 -5.42 14.57
C ALA A 423 -6.69 -4.99 15.91
N VAL A 424 -7.38 -4.16 16.68
CA VAL A 424 -6.96 -3.78 18.05
C VAL A 424 -6.80 -5.01 18.94
N GLU A 425 -7.78 -5.93 18.97
CA GLU A 425 -7.71 -7.17 19.76
C GLU A 425 -6.48 -8.01 19.36
N VAL A 426 -6.19 -8.11 18.06
CA VAL A 426 -5.04 -8.87 17.53
C VAL A 426 -3.71 -8.20 17.92
N ILE A 427 -3.59 -6.87 17.79
CA ILE A 427 -2.40 -6.13 18.23
C ILE A 427 -2.13 -6.38 19.72
N VAL A 428 -3.16 -6.20 20.58
CA VAL A 428 -3.06 -6.45 22.02
C VAL A 428 -2.61 -7.87 22.30
N ARG A 429 -3.19 -8.85 21.58
CA ARG A 429 -2.85 -10.26 21.78
C ARG A 429 -1.44 -10.59 21.34
N ILE A 430 -0.93 -10.02 20.24
CA ILE A 430 0.47 -10.13 19.82
C ILE A 430 1.39 -9.62 20.94
N CYS A 431 1.10 -8.46 21.50
CA CYS A 431 1.87 -7.87 22.60
C CYS A 431 1.90 -8.78 23.85
N GLU A 432 0.76 -9.35 24.23
CA GLU A 432 0.67 -10.28 25.36
C GLU A 432 1.44 -11.58 25.10
N LEU A 433 1.30 -12.16 23.92
CA LEU A 433 2.04 -13.37 23.55
C LEU A 433 3.55 -13.13 23.55
N THR A 434 4.00 -12.00 23.00
CA THR A 434 5.42 -11.60 23.01
C THR A 434 5.95 -11.44 24.43
N GLY A 435 5.16 -10.86 25.35
CA GLY A 435 5.52 -10.79 26.77
C GLY A 435 5.72 -12.17 27.41
N LYS A 436 4.99 -13.19 26.95
CA LYS A 436 5.12 -14.57 27.41
C LYS A 436 6.34 -15.31 26.83
N TYR A 437 6.91 -14.86 25.69
CA TYR A 437 8.13 -15.45 25.12
C TYR A 437 9.34 -15.30 26.04
N GLY A 438 9.34 -14.30 26.91
CA GLY A 438 10.36 -14.09 27.95
C GLY A 438 10.12 -14.84 29.26
N LEU A 439 8.99 -15.55 29.39
CA LEU A 439 8.58 -16.32 30.59
C LEU A 439 8.84 -17.81 30.42
#